data_ef689183a3f5b95eabf456dfff497e08
#
_entry.id   ef689183a3f5b95eabf456dfff497e08
#
_cell.length_a   1.000
_cell.length_b   1.000
_cell.length_c   1.000
_cell.angle_alpha   90.00
_cell.angle_beta   90.00
_cell.angle_gamma   90.00
#
_symmetry.space_group_name_H-M   'P 1'
#
loop_
_entity.id
_entity.type
_entity.pdbx_description
1 polymer ?
#
loop_
_entity_poly.entity_id
_entity_poly.type
_entity_poly.pdbx_seq_one_letter_code
_entity_poly.pdbx_strand_id
1 'polypeptide(L)'
;MKIALVVVGVLVLLVVGVVVMGALLPKRHVVARSAAFKASPEKLYALIAGDQRWRPDVKACEVFTDGGKQFQRETSMRGETILYELQRARPPLAITRRIATENLPYGGSWSFVLEPEDGGTRVRITEDGEVYNPVFRFVSKFVMGQTATLDAYLKAMGKATGEDVRIGNRDRTGDSK
;
A
#
# COMPACT_ATOMS: atom_id res chain seq x y z
N MET A 1 15.72 42.03 14.05
CA MET A 1 16.75 41.39 13.23
C MET A 1 17.33 40.13 13.89
N LYS A 2 17.83 40.19 15.14
CA LYS A 2 18.44 39.03 15.83
C LYS A 2 17.46 37.83 16.03
N ILE A 3 16.21 38.11 16.43
CA ILE A 3 15.18 37.06 16.63
C ILE A 3 14.86 36.34 15.31
N ALA A 4 14.72 37.07 14.19
CA ALA A 4 14.48 36.47 12.89
C ALA A 4 15.61 35.54 12.45
N LEU A 5 16.89 35.92 12.70
CA LEU A 5 18.05 35.08 12.40
C LEU A 5 18.05 33.81 13.26
N VAL A 6 17.69 33.91 14.54
CA VAL A 6 17.59 32.73 15.43
C VAL A 6 16.48 31.79 14.94
N VAL A 7 15.30 32.31 14.59
CA VAL A 7 14.18 31.50 14.06
C VAL A 7 14.59 30.80 12.76
N VAL A 8 15.22 31.49 11.82
CA VAL A 8 15.72 30.90 10.59
C VAL A 8 16.75 29.81 10.86
N GLY A 9 17.71 30.07 11.80
CA GLY A 9 18.69 29.08 12.20
C GLY A 9 18.07 27.80 12.77
N VAL A 10 17.07 27.93 13.62
CA VAL A 10 16.34 26.77 14.18
C VAL A 10 15.61 26.00 13.08
N LEU A 11 14.94 26.69 12.16
CA LEU A 11 14.23 26.03 11.06
C LEU A 11 15.20 25.24 10.13
N VAL A 12 16.36 25.84 9.82
CA VAL A 12 17.40 25.17 9.03
C VAL A 12 17.89 23.91 9.76
N LEU A 13 18.16 24.00 11.06
CA LEU A 13 18.61 22.84 11.85
C LEU A 13 17.55 21.73 11.90
N LEU A 14 16.27 22.07 12.00
CA LEU A 14 15.18 21.10 11.95
C LEU A 14 15.13 20.39 10.59
N VAL A 15 15.20 21.14 9.48
CA VAL A 15 15.20 20.57 8.12
C VAL A 15 16.41 19.64 7.92
N VAL A 16 17.60 20.08 8.32
CA VAL A 16 18.81 19.26 8.25
C VAL A 16 18.66 18.00 9.09
N GLY A 17 18.11 18.10 10.32
CA GLY A 17 17.84 16.96 11.18
C GLY A 17 16.90 15.93 10.52
N VAL A 18 15.80 16.37 9.91
CA VAL A 18 14.87 15.52 9.16
C VAL A 18 15.57 14.80 7.99
N VAL A 19 16.36 15.53 7.21
CA VAL A 19 17.09 14.95 6.06
C VAL A 19 18.10 13.92 6.52
N VAL A 20 18.91 14.23 7.54
CA VAL A 20 19.93 13.32 8.09
C VAL A 20 19.28 12.08 8.68
N MET A 21 18.26 12.22 9.52
CA MET A 21 17.52 11.09 10.09
C MET A 21 16.91 10.23 8.98
N GLY A 22 16.27 10.86 8.00
CA GLY A 22 15.68 10.16 6.86
C GLY A 22 16.75 9.44 6.00
N ALA A 23 17.96 10.00 5.86
CA ALA A 23 19.05 9.36 5.14
C ALA A 23 19.57 8.10 5.84
N LEU A 24 19.55 8.08 7.18
CA LEU A 24 19.96 6.93 8.00
C LEU A 24 18.89 5.81 8.02
N LEU A 25 17.63 6.10 7.64
CA LEU A 25 16.59 5.07 7.58
C LEU A 25 16.80 4.14 6.36
N PRO A 26 16.46 2.84 6.48
CA PRO A 26 16.51 1.92 5.36
C PRO A 26 15.57 2.39 4.24
N LYS A 27 16.00 2.23 2.98
CA LYS A 27 15.20 2.55 1.80
C LYS A 27 14.03 1.60 1.63
N ARG A 28 14.23 0.32 1.98
CA ARG A 28 13.24 -0.76 1.86
C ARG A 28 12.59 -1.05 3.20
N HIS A 29 11.29 -1.31 3.17
CA HIS A 29 10.54 -1.78 4.32
C HIS A 29 9.55 -2.87 3.87
N VAL A 30 9.26 -3.80 4.76
CA VAL A 30 8.24 -4.82 4.53
C VAL A 30 7.25 -4.74 5.68
N VAL A 31 5.99 -4.56 5.34
CA VAL A 31 4.88 -4.51 6.30
C VAL A 31 3.71 -5.34 5.80
N ALA A 32 2.94 -5.91 6.70
CA ALA A 32 1.77 -6.70 6.34
C ALA A 32 0.57 -6.37 7.24
N ARG A 33 -0.62 -6.49 6.66
CA ARG A 33 -1.92 -6.39 7.34
C ARG A 33 -2.85 -7.47 6.83
N SER A 34 -3.77 -7.89 7.68
CA SER A 34 -4.80 -8.85 7.30
C SER A 34 -6.16 -8.48 7.87
N ALA A 35 -7.22 -8.90 7.16
CA ALA A 35 -8.59 -8.83 7.63
C ALA A 35 -9.37 -10.05 7.16
N ALA A 36 -10.37 -10.47 7.94
CA ALA A 36 -11.30 -11.51 7.56
C ALA A 36 -12.56 -10.89 6.97
N PHE A 37 -13.05 -11.49 5.88
CA PHE A 37 -14.24 -11.11 5.13
C PHE A 37 -15.19 -12.30 5.06
N LYS A 38 -16.52 -12.04 5.02
CA LYS A 38 -17.52 -13.06 4.72
C LYS A 38 -17.59 -13.38 3.23
N ALA A 39 -17.08 -12.48 2.39
CA ALA A 39 -17.04 -12.65 0.94
C ALA A 39 -16.11 -13.79 0.52
N SER A 40 -16.45 -14.47 -0.60
CA SER A 40 -15.63 -15.55 -1.16
C SER A 40 -14.31 -15.04 -1.75
N PRO A 41 -13.29 -15.92 -1.89
CA PRO A 41 -12.03 -15.56 -2.53
C PRO A 41 -12.21 -14.99 -3.94
N GLU A 42 -13.14 -15.54 -4.73
CA GLU A 42 -13.41 -15.11 -6.11
C GLU A 42 -13.90 -13.67 -6.15
N LYS A 43 -14.83 -13.31 -5.26
CA LYS A 43 -15.38 -11.94 -5.17
C LYS A 43 -14.31 -10.94 -4.77
N LEU A 44 -13.50 -11.27 -3.77
CA LEU A 44 -12.42 -10.40 -3.30
C LEU A 44 -11.29 -10.29 -4.33
N TYR A 45 -10.93 -11.40 -4.98
CA TYR A 45 -9.95 -11.40 -6.06
C TYR A 45 -10.41 -10.51 -7.23
N ALA A 46 -11.68 -10.59 -7.62
CA ALA A 46 -12.22 -9.74 -8.68
C ALA A 46 -12.15 -8.25 -8.34
N LEU A 47 -12.35 -7.87 -7.06
CA LEU A 47 -12.16 -6.49 -6.61
C LEU A 47 -10.70 -6.05 -6.73
N ILE A 48 -9.73 -6.91 -6.38
CA ILE A 48 -8.30 -6.57 -6.40
C ILE A 48 -7.76 -6.52 -7.84
N ALA A 49 -8.14 -7.49 -8.67
CA ALA A 49 -7.63 -7.62 -10.05
C ALA A 49 -8.35 -6.71 -11.05
N GLY A 50 -9.56 -6.26 -10.72
CA GLY A 50 -10.42 -5.47 -11.59
C GLY A 50 -10.30 -3.97 -11.40
N ASP A 51 -11.38 -3.28 -11.71
CA ASP A 51 -11.50 -1.82 -11.57
C ASP A 51 -11.41 -1.40 -10.11
N GLN A 52 -10.51 -0.47 -9.80
CA GLN A 52 -10.24 0.00 -8.44
C GLN A 52 -11.10 1.20 -8.00
N ARG A 53 -12.08 1.63 -8.79
CA ARG A 53 -12.95 2.79 -8.45
C ARG A 53 -13.87 2.55 -7.26
N TRP A 54 -13.93 1.33 -6.73
CA TRP A 54 -14.56 1.05 -5.44
C TRP A 54 -13.78 1.65 -4.26
N ARG A 55 -12.53 2.04 -4.46
CA ARG A 55 -11.72 2.77 -3.49
C ARG A 55 -12.00 4.27 -3.60
N PRO A 56 -12.18 4.98 -2.46
CA PRO A 56 -12.52 6.40 -2.46
C PRO A 56 -11.38 7.31 -2.94
N ASP A 57 -10.13 6.81 -2.94
CA ASP A 57 -8.95 7.55 -3.40
C ASP A 57 -8.70 7.42 -4.91
N VAL A 58 -9.41 6.54 -5.61
CA VAL A 58 -9.26 6.27 -7.05
C VAL A 58 -10.36 6.95 -7.87
N LYS A 59 -9.94 7.85 -8.76
CA LYS A 59 -10.83 8.56 -9.70
C LYS A 59 -11.12 7.75 -10.96
N ALA A 60 -10.08 7.10 -11.50
CA ALA A 60 -10.16 6.27 -12.71
C ALA A 60 -9.23 5.08 -12.60
N CYS A 61 -9.64 3.97 -13.21
CA CYS A 61 -8.84 2.76 -13.33
C CYS A 61 -9.05 2.13 -14.69
N GLU A 62 -7.96 1.75 -15.34
CA GLU A 62 -7.93 1.03 -16.62
C GLU A 62 -7.12 -0.24 -16.43
N VAL A 63 -7.70 -1.39 -16.82
CA VAL A 63 -7.01 -2.69 -16.83
C VAL A 63 -6.79 -3.09 -18.27
N PHE A 64 -5.54 -3.37 -18.65
CA PHE A 64 -5.17 -3.72 -20.04
C PHE A 64 -4.00 -4.70 -20.07
N THR A 65 -3.78 -5.28 -21.27
CA THR A 65 -2.66 -6.19 -21.54
C THR A 65 -1.76 -5.56 -22.60
N ASP A 66 -0.47 -5.52 -22.34
CA ASP A 66 0.55 -5.07 -23.26
C ASP A 66 1.77 -5.98 -23.20
N GLY A 67 2.32 -6.37 -24.36
CA GLY A 67 3.47 -7.28 -24.44
C GLY A 67 3.28 -8.60 -23.69
N GLY A 68 2.04 -9.11 -23.57
CA GLY A 68 1.73 -10.34 -22.83
C GLY A 68 1.70 -10.18 -21.32
N LYS A 69 1.89 -8.97 -20.81
CA LYS A 69 1.81 -8.61 -19.39
C LYS A 69 0.51 -7.87 -19.11
N GLN A 70 -0.03 -8.09 -17.95
CA GLN A 70 -1.24 -7.42 -17.48
C GLN A 70 -0.88 -6.18 -16.65
N PHE A 71 -1.54 -5.07 -16.95
CA PHE A 71 -1.33 -3.78 -16.28
C PHE A 71 -2.63 -3.22 -15.74
N GLN A 72 -2.48 -2.40 -14.70
CA GLN A 72 -3.55 -1.64 -14.09
C GLN A 72 -3.07 -0.19 -13.91
N ARG A 73 -3.72 0.75 -14.60
CA ARG A 73 -3.44 2.18 -14.53
C ARG A 73 -4.48 2.84 -13.63
N GLU A 74 -4.03 3.35 -12.49
CA GLU A 74 -4.89 4.03 -11.52
C GLU A 74 -4.60 5.53 -11.51
N THR A 75 -5.64 6.36 -11.59
CA THR A 75 -5.55 7.80 -11.39
C THR A 75 -6.22 8.15 -10.07
N SER A 76 -5.48 8.79 -9.17
CA SER A 76 -5.97 9.21 -7.87
C SER A 76 -6.95 10.39 -7.97
N MET A 77 -7.70 10.65 -6.89
CA MET A 77 -8.55 11.85 -6.80
C MET A 77 -7.77 13.16 -6.91
N ARG A 78 -6.45 13.14 -6.69
CA ARG A 78 -5.54 14.29 -6.85
C ARG A 78 -4.97 14.43 -8.26
N GLY A 79 -5.28 13.48 -9.17
CA GLY A 79 -4.82 13.47 -10.56
C GLY A 79 -3.48 12.77 -10.78
N GLU A 80 -2.85 12.22 -9.76
CA GLU A 80 -1.64 11.41 -9.92
C GLU A 80 -1.99 10.06 -10.55
N THR A 81 -1.21 9.63 -11.54
CA THR A 81 -1.41 8.35 -12.23
C THR A 81 -0.27 7.40 -11.93
N ILE A 82 -0.61 6.19 -11.49
CA ILE A 82 0.35 5.11 -11.20
C ILE A 82 -0.01 3.92 -12.09
N LEU A 83 1.00 3.35 -12.73
CA LEU A 83 0.92 2.10 -13.49
C LEU A 83 1.42 0.96 -12.61
N TYR A 84 0.62 -0.09 -12.48
CA TYR A 84 0.99 -1.33 -11.82
C TYR A 84 1.09 -2.46 -12.84
N GLU A 85 2.16 -3.27 -12.76
CA GLU A 85 2.30 -4.53 -13.47
C GLU A 85 1.84 -5.68 -12.56
N LEU A 86 1.02 -6.58 -13.10
CA LEU A 86 0.66 -7.84 -12.43
C LEU A 86 1.73 -8.88 -12.73
N GLN A 87 2.63 -9.13 -11.76
CA GLN A 87 3.76 -10.04 -11.94
C GLN A 87 3.42 -11.49 -11.66
N ARG A 88 2.55 -11.72 -10.68
CA ARG A 88 2.12 -13.08 -10.29
C ARG A 88 0.63 -13.04 -10.00
N ALA A 89 -0.12 -13.85 -10.72
CA ALA A 89 -1.54 -14.01 -10.51
C ALA A 89 -1.89 -15.49 -10.39
N ARG A 90 -2.53 -15.86 -9.28
CA ARG A 90 -3.04 -17.21 -9.02
C ARG A 90 -4.51 -17.10 -8.61
N PRO A 91 -5.41 -16.87 -9.59
CA PRO A 91 -6.83 -16.75 -9.27
C PRO A 91 -7.37 -18.03 -8.62
N PRO A 92 -8.23 -17.92 -7.61
CA PRO A 92 -8.63 -16.69 -6.90
C PRO A 92 -7.79 -16.44 -5.63
N LEU A 93 -6.61 -17.05 -5.45
CA LEU A 93 -5.91 -17.13 -4.17
C LEU A 93 -4.79 -16.11 -3.99
N ALA A 94 -4.19 -15.62 -5.07
CA ALA A 94 -3.07 -14.67 -4.95
C ALA A 94 -2.92 -13.77 -6.16
N ILE A 95 -2.47 -12.53 -5.90
CA ILE A 95 -2.10 -11.55 -6.93
C ILE A 95 -0.99 -10.65 -6.39
N THR A 96 0.03 -10.38 -7.21
CA THR A 96 1.10 -9.44 -6.88
C THR A 96 1.11 -8.31 -7.91
N ARG A 97 1.11 -7.08 -7.41
CA ARG A 97 1.11 -5.85 -8.19
C ARG A 97 2.37 -5.08 -7.88
N ARG A 98 3.15 -4.75 -8.90
CA ARG A 98 4.35 -3.94 -8.77
C ARG A 98 4.15 -2.58 -9.42
N ILE A 99 4.64 -1.51 -8.79
CA ILE A 99 4.69 -0.18 -9.40
C ILE A 99 5.64 -0.24 -10.60
N ALA A 100 5.09 0.07 -11.77
CA ALA A 100 5.80 0.14 -13.05
C ALA A 100 6.02 1.58 -13.54
N THR A 101 5.42 2.58 -12.88
CA THR A 101 5.68 3.99 -13.16
C THR A 101 7.11 4.34 -12.77
N GLU A 102 7.86 4.91 -13.70
CA GLU A 102 9.22 5.37 -13.48
C GLU A 102 9.26 6.76 -12.80
N ASN A 103 10.41 7.09 -12.20
CA ASN A 103 10.71 8.41 -11.61
C ASN A 103 9.81 8.84 -10.44
N LEU A 104 9.16 7.88 -9.77
CA LEU A 104 8.47 8.16 -8.51
C LEU A 104 9.48 8.24 -7.34
N PRO A 105 9.16 9.00 -6.28
CA PRO A 105 10.01 9.06 -5.07
C PRO A 105 9.90 7.78 -4.21
N TYR A 106 9.08 6.82 -4.63
CA TYR A 106 8.84 5.53 -4.01
C TYR A 106 8.59 4.46 -5.09
N GLY A 107 8.70 3.18 -4.69
CA GLY A 107 8.46 2.03 -5.54
C GLY A 107 8.11 0.80 -4.71
N GLY A 108 8.13 -0.36 -5.34
CA GLY A 108 7.89 -1.63 -4.65
C GLY A 108 6.71 -2.42 -5.20
N SER A 109 6.25 -3.39 -4.40
CA SER A 109 5.16 -4.28 -4.77
C SER A 109 4.20 -4.53 -3.61
N TRP A 110 2.95 -4.82 -3.96
CA TRP A 110 1.92 -5.30 -3.06
C TRP A 110 1.51 -6.71 -3.43
N SER A 111 1.63 -7.63 -2.47
CA SER A 111 1.20 -9.02 -2.61
C SER A 111 -0.06 -9.24 -1.79
N PHE A 112 -1.10 -9.77 -2.44
CA PHE A 112 -2.36 -10.14 -1.83
C PHE A 112 -2.45 -11.65 -1.80
N VAL A 113 -2.72 -12.22 -0.62
CA VAL A 113 -3.00 -13.64 -0.43
C VAL A 113 -4.39 -13.76 0.17
N LEU A 114 -5.21 -14.59 -0.46
CA LEU A 114 -6.61 -14.86 -0.10
C LEU A 114 -6.68 -16.30 0.41
N GLU A 115 -6.85 -16.46 1.70
CA GLU A 115 -6.92 -17.77 2.35
C GLU A 115 -8.40 -18.05 2.69
N PRO A 116 -9.00 -19.11 2.09
CA PRO A 116 -10.33 -19.54 2.49
C PRO A 116 -10.36 -19.90 3.97
N GLU A 117 -11.37 -19.40 4.70
CA GLU A 117 -11.64 -19.73 6.11
C GLU A 117 -13.11 -20.15 6.25
N ASP A 118 -13.46 -20.81 7.37
CA ASP A 118 -14.86 -21.12 7.68
C ASP A 118 -15.69 -19.84 7.74
N GLY A 119 -16.66 -19.76 6.80
CA GLY A 119 -17.55 -18.61 6.67
C GLY A 119 -16.99 -17.43 5.89
N GLY A 120 -15.87 -17.56 5.14
CA GLY A 120 -15.37 -16.50 4.30
C GLY A 120 -13.92 -16.62 3.84
N THR A 121 -13.21 -15.50 3.84
CA THR A 121 -11.84 -15.40 3.33
C THR A 121 -11.00 -14.46 4.19
N ARG A 122 -9.82 -14.88 4.55
CA ARG A 122 -8.79 -13.98 5.08
C ARG A 122 -7.98 -13.37 3.95
N VAL A 123 -7.96 -12.05 3.87
CA VAL A 123 -7.08 -11.31 2.96
C VAL A 123 -5.88 -10.83 3.74
N ARG A 124 -4.68 -11.18 3.26
CA ARG A 124 -3.41 -10.65 3.72
C ARG A 124 -2.79 -9.81 2.63
N ILE A 125 -2.44 -8.57 2.96
CA ILE A 125 -1.69 -7.67 2.10
C ILE A 125 -0.28 -7.54 2.68
N THR A 126 0.72 -7.77 1.85
CA THR A 126 2.13 -7.51 2.18
C THR A 126 2.65 -6.45 1.21
N GLU A 127 3.13 -5.35 1.77
CA GLU A 127 3.86 -4.31 1.05
C GLU A 127 5.35 -4.55 1.21
N ASP A 128 6.05 -4.69 0.09
CA ASP A 128 7.50 -4.61 -0.01
C ASP A 128 7.81 -3.29 -0.69
N GLY A 129 7.92 -2.25 0.14
CA GLY A 129 7.99 -0.87 -0.29
C GLY A 129 9.42 -0.33 -0.29
N GLU A 130 9.69 0.56 -1.24
CA GLU A 130 10.94 1.32 -1.34
C GLU A 130 10.63 2.81 -1.32
N VAL A 131 11.36 3.58 -0.50
CA VAL A 131 11.25 5.05 -0.45
C VAL A 131 12.62 5.65 -0.72
N TYR A 132 12.75 6.34 -1.84
CA TYR A 132 14.06 6.85 -2.31
C TYR A 132 14.42 8.19 -1.68
N ASN A 133 13.44 9.05 -1.41
CA ASN A 133 13.64 10.38 -0.84
C ASN A 133 13.80 10.32 0.69
N PRO A 134 14.89 10.88 1.29
CA PRO A 134 15.09 10.87 2.74
C PRO A 134 13.98 11.53 3.55
N VAL A 135 13.45 12.65 3.08
CA VAL A 135 12.35 13.36 3.77
C VAL A 135 11.10 12.49 3.79
N PHE A 136 10.76 11.84 2.66
CA PHE A 136 9.64 10.91 2.59
C PHE A 136 9.82 9.71 3.51
N ARG A 137 11.05 9.18 3.65
CA ARG A 137 11.35 8.09 4.61
C ARG A 137 11.04 8.50 6.04
N PHE A 138 11.46 9.71 6.42
CA PHE A 138 11.18 10.25 7.75
C PHE A 138 9.67 10.42 7.98
N VAL A 139 8.97 11.06 7.05
CA VAL A 139 7.52 11.31 7.14
C VAL A 139 6.73 10.00 7.16
N SER A 140 7.04 9.05 6.28
CA SER A 140 6.38 7.74 6.23
C SER A 140 6.52 6.99 7.55
N LYS A 141 7.71 7.00 8.16
CA LYS A 141 7.98 6.26 9.39
C LYS A 141 7.38 6.90 10.64
N PHE A 142 7.53 8.22 10.79
CA PHE A 142 7.26 8.91 12.06
C PHE A 142 5.94 9.70 12.09
N VAL A 143 5.40 10.05 10.91
CA VAL A 143 4.19 10.87 10.81
C VAL A 143 2.99 10.08 10.29
N MET A 144 3.14 9.35 9.19
CA MET A 144 2.01 8.66 8.54
C MET A 144 1.78 7.25 9.10
N GLY A 145 2.83 6.57 9.56
CA GLY A 145 2.79 5.15 9.87
C GLY A 145 2.84 4.28 8.60
N GLN A 146 3.73 3.28 8.61
CA GLN A 146 4.02 2.45 7.43
C GLN A 146 2.87 1.55 6.97
N THR A 147 1.84 1.36 7.80
CA THR A 147 0.71 0.47 7.50
C THR A 147 -0.59 1.20 7.15
N ALA A 148 -0.60 2.53 7.20
CA ALA A 148 -1.82 3.32 7.01
C ALA A 148 -2.51 3.09 5.66
N THR A 149 -1.72 2.91 4.58
CA THR A 149 -2.23 2.62 3.23
C THR A 149 -2.87 1.24 3.14
N LEU A 150 -2.27 0.23 3.77
CA LEU A 150 -2.83 -1.13 3.83
C LEU A 150 -4.13 -1.16 4.63
N ASP A 151 -4.16 -0.45 5.76
CA ASP A 151 -5.34 -0.35 6.61
C ASP A 151 -6.49 0.36 5.88
N ALA A 152 -6.19 1.43 5.14
CA ALA A 152 -7.17 2.14 4.31
C ALA A 152 -7.72 1.25 3.19
N TYR A 153 -6.87 0.47 2.52
CA TYR A 153 -7.26 -0.47 1.47
C TYR A 153 -8.21 -1.55 2.00
N LEU A 154 -7.86 -2.21 3.11
CA LEU A 154 -8.71 -3.25 3.72
C LEU A 154 -10.06 -2.69 4.19
N LYS A 155 -10.09 -1.48 4.78
CA LYS A 155 -11.34 -0.80 5.16
C LYS A 155 -12.20 -0.47 3.94
N ALA A 156 -11.59 0.03 2.87
CA ALA A 156 -12.31 0.32 1.63
C ALA A 156 -12.89 -0.97 1.01
N MET A 157 -12.13 -2.07 1.03
CA MET A 157 -12.60 -3.38 0.57
C MET A 157 -13.80 -3.87 1.41
N GLY A 158 -13.76 -3.71 2.74
CA GLY A 158 -14.90 -4.00 3.60
C GLY A 158 -16.14 -3.21 3.20
N LYS A 159 -16.00 -1.90 2.98
CA LYS A 159 -17.11 -1.06 2.50
C LYS A 159 -17.66 -1.54 1.14
N ALA A 160 -16.79 -1.94 0.21
CA ALA A 160 -17.19 -2.44 -1.11
C ALA A 160 -17.92 -3.79 -1.03
N THR A 161 -17.65 -4.60 0.00
CA THR A 161 -18.37 -5.86 0.25
C THR A 161 -19.58 -5.70 1.18
N GLY A 162 -19.79 -4.52 1.76
CA GLY A 162 -20.84 -4.27 2.75
C GLY A 162 -20.51 -4.80 4.14
N GLU A 163 -19.21 -4.90 4.47
CA GLU A 163 -18.72 -5.49 5.70
C GLU A 163 -17.92 -4.50 6.54
N ASP A 164 -18.06 -4.55 7.87
CA ASP A 164 -17.15 -3.87 8.80
C ASP A 164 -16.05 -4.85 9.22
N VAL A 165 -14.82 -4.59 8.78
CA VAL A 165 -13.68 -5.51 8.94
C VAL A 165 -12.75 -5.05 10.05
N ARG A 166 -12.29 -6.02 10.86
CA ARG A 166 -11.23 -5.80 11.86
C ARG A 166 -9.87 -6.11 11.25
N ILE A 167 -8.98 -5.12 11.30
CA ILE A 167 -7.63 -5.24 10.75
C ILE A 167 -6.67 -5.69 11.86
N GLY A 168 -5.84 -6.67 11.57
CA GLY A 168 -4.87 -7.24 12.49
C GLY A 168 -3.50 -7.45 11.89
N ASN A 169 -2.51 -7.66 12.78
CA ASN A 169 -1.12 -8.00 12.43
C ASN A 169 -0.87 -9.53 12.44
N ARG A 170 -1.89 -10.37 12.64
CA ARG A 170 -1.66 -11.79 12.95
C ARG A 170 -1.04 -12.55 11.80
N ASP A 171 0.27 -12.81 11.96
CA ASP A 171 0.87 -14.05 11.51
C ASP A 171 0.36 -15.18 12.45
N ARG A 172 -0.71 -15.87 12.07
CA ARG A 172 -0.92 -17.22 12.59
C ARG A 172 -0.19 -18.18 11.66
N THR A 173 1.13 -18.17 11.68
CA THR A 173 1.89 -19.39 11.47
C THR A 173 1.70 -20.21 12.74
N GLY A 174 1.17 -21.42 12.58
CA GLY A 174 0.72 -22.29 13.61
C GLY A 174 1.60 -22.37 14.84
N ASP A 175 0.98 -22.15 15.99
CA ASP A 175 1.30 -22.83 17.24
C ASP A 175 0.21 -23.88 17.44
N SER A 176 0.45 -25.04 16.85
CA SER A 176 -0.14 -26.29 17.30
C SER A 176 0.93 -27.00 18.13
N LYS A 177 0.80 -26.90 19.45
CA LYS A 177 1.34 -27.96 20.32
C LYS A 177 0.52 -29.23 20.13
#